data_59fa20e578a9167d7603eadaede52f24
#
_entry.id   59fa20e578a9167d7603eadaede52f24
#
_cell.length_a   1.000
_cell.length_b   1.000
_cell.length_c   1.000
_cell.angle_alpha   90.00
_cell.angle_beta   90.00
_cell.angle_gamma   90.00
#
_symmetry.space_group_name_H-M   'P 1'
#
loop_
_entity.id
_entity.type
_entity.pdbx_description
1 polymer ?
#
loop_
_entity_poly.entity_id
_entity_poly.type
_entity_poly.pdbx_seq_one_letter_code
_entity_poly.pdbx_strand_id
1 'polypeptide(L)'
;TKPSQMLPIFEFCRHIAGERIVPLISVHPDNTMNEVGVLFTRAAEAGIKGVKLHPMYQGFAIDDRKMYPVYQLIEHFGFFVVFHTGYDMAFPGNTQADVERVKTIADQFTDLTIVSTHVGGWRQWDRSGVLGKCRNVYTETSITMTEINDDQFIEALSQFDEDRVLFGSDSPWSDQKEMLERTLCLRIPDRRK
;
A
#
# COMPACT_ATOMS: atom_id res chain seq x y z
N THR A 1 -7.88 -8.28 -8.45
CA THR A 1 -9.27 -8.62 -8.03
C THR A 1 -10.25 -8.34 -9.16
N LYS A 2 -11.39 -9.06 -9.16
CA LYS A 2 -12.53 -8.80 -10.06
C LYS A 2 -13.66 -8.17 -9.23
N PRO A 3 -14.61 -7.45 -9.82
CA PRO A 3 -15.74 -6.86 -9.08
C PRO A 3 -16.48 -7.87 -8.20
N SER A 4 -16.70 -9.11 -8.71
CA SER A 4 -17.38 -10.18 -8.00
C SER A 4 -16.63 -10.74 -6.77
N GLN A 5 -15.36 -10.39 -6.59
CA GLN A 5 -14.54 -10.88 -5.46
C GLN A 5 -14.64 -9.97 -4.22
N MET A 6 -15.25 -8.82 -4.32
CA MET A 6 -15.34 -7.84 -3.24
C MET A 6 -15.96 -8.44 -1.96
N LEU A 7 -17.12 -9.04 -2.05
CA LEU A 7 -17.79 -9.67 -0.89
C LEU A 7 -17.06 -10.94 -0.39
N PRO A 8 -16.63 -11.88 -1.25
CA PRO A 8 -15.82 -13.03 -0.80
C PRO A 8 -14.54 -12.62 -0.05
N ILE A 9 -13.84 -11.57 -0.51
CA ILE A 9 -12.66 -11.05 0.20
C ILE A 9 -13.06 -10.51 1.57
N PHE A 10 -14.12 -9.72 1.66
CA PHE A 10 -14.60 -9.20 2.95
C PHE A 10 -14.97 -10.34 3.93
N GLU A 11 -15.71 -11.35 3.49
CA GLU A 11 -16.10 -12.46 4.37
C GLU A 11 -14.86 -13.24 4.86
N PHE A 12 -13.87 -13.43 3.99
CA PHE A 12 -12.60 -14.02 4.40
C PHE A 12 -11.88 -13.12 5.42
N CYS A 13 -11.76 -11.82 5.15
CA CYS A 13 -11.15 -10.86 6.08
C CYS A 13 -11.84 -10.89 7.45
N ARG A 14 -13.17 -10.87 7.46
CA ARG A 14 -13.96 -10.93 8.71
C ARG A 14 -13.72 -12.23 9.50
N HIS A 15 -13.50 -13.33 8.80
CA HIS A 15 -13.24 -14.63 9.42
C HIS A 15 -11.85 -14.70 10.08
N ILE A 16 -10.82 -14.10 9.48
CA ILE A 16 -9.43 -14.19 9.94
C ILE A 16 -9.01 -13.01 10.84
N ALA A 17 -9.81 -11.94 10.89
CA ALA A 17 -9.50 -10.75 11.70
C ALA A 17 -9.35 -11.12 13.19
N GLY A 18 -8.36 -10.56 13.86
CA GLY A 18 -8.09 -10.82 15.28
C GLY A 18 -6.95 -9.94 15.80
N GLU A 19 -6.56 -10.13 17.04
CA GLU A 19 -5.53 -9.31 17.71
C GLU A 19 -4.19 -9.29 16.97
N ARG A 20 -3.86 -10.35 16.23
CA ARG A 20 -2.59 -10.50 15.52
C ARG A 20 -2.70 -10.39 13.99
N ILE A 21 -3.91 -10.31 13.46
CA ILE A 21 -4.16 -10.26 12.02
C ILE A 21 -5.06 -9.06 11.72
N VAL A 22 -4.52 -8.10 10.98
CA VAL A 22 -5.24 -6.93 10.47
C VAL A 22 -5.43 -7.14 8.97
N PRO A 23 -6.56 -7.70 8.53
CA PRO A 23 -6.79 -8.00 7.12
C PRO A 23 -7.15 -6.73 6.34
N LEU A 24 -6.85 -6.77 5.03
CA LEU A 24 -7.20 -5.70 4.11
C LEU A 24 -8.29 -6.17 3.16
N ILE A 25 -9.39 -5.42 3.08
CA ILE A 25 -10.41 -5.63 2.05
C ILE A 25 -9.94 -5.05 0.71
N SER A 26 -10.69 -5.32 -0.35
CA SER A 26 -10.42 -4.74 -1.67
C SER A 26 -11.73 -4.42 -2.38
N VAL A 27 -11.69 -3.38 -3.21
CA VAL A 27 -12.78 -2.98 -4.11
C VAL A 27 -12.25 -2.90 -5.54
N HIS A 28 -13.16 -2.93 -6.53
CA HIS A 28 -12.80 -2.82 -7.94
C HIS A 28 -13.38 -1.53 -8.54
N PRO A 29 -12.70 -0.90 -9.51
CA PRO A 29 -13.22 0.31 -10.17
C PRO A 29 -14.62 0.17 -10.79
N ASP A 30 -15.00 -1.06 -11.13
CA ASP A 30 -16.31 -1.38 -11.72
C ASP A 30 -17.39 -1.75 -10.68
N ASN A 31 -17.06 -1.76 -9.38
CA ASN A 31 -18.09 -1.84 -8.35
C ASN A 31 -18.85 -0.53 -8.28
N THR A 32 -20.16 -0.60 -8.07
CA THR A 32 -20.96 0.61 -7.86
C THR A 32 -20.62 1.26 -6.52
N MET A 33 -20.75 2.58 -6.44
CA MET A 33 -20.46 3.30 -5.18
C MET A 33 -21.41 2.88 -4.04
N ASN A 34 -22.62 2.41 -4.37
CA ASN A 34 -23.53 1.85 -3.37
C ASN A 34 -22.98 0.54 -2.79
N GLU A 35 -22.46 -0.37 -3.63
CA GLU A 35 -21.83 -1.61 -3.16
C GLU A 35 -20.62 -1.33 -2.30
N VAL A 36 -19.75 -0.38 -2.71
CA VAL A 36 -18.57 0.04 -1.95
C VAL A 36 -18.98 0.64 -0.60
N GLY A 37 -19.96 1.51 -0.56
CA GLY A 37 -20.46 2.13 0.68
C GLY A 37 -21.02 1.09 1.66
N VAL A 38 -21.82 0.14 1.17
CA VAL A 38 -22.32 -0.99 1.99
C VAL A 38 -21.16 -1.84 2.52
N LEU A 39 -20.19 -2.15 1.66
CA LEU A 39 -19.01 -2.90 2.09
C LEU A 39 -18.25 -2.17 3.22
N PHE A 40 -17.99 -0.87 3.06
CA PHE A 40 -17.22 -0.10 4.04
C PHE A 40 -17.95 0.04 5.37
N THR A 41 -19.28 0.20 5.35
CA THR A 41 -20.10 0.16 6.57
C THR A 41 -19.91 -1.17 7.31
N ARG A 42 -20.03 -2.29 6.60
CA ARG A 42 -19.84 -3.63 7.18
C ARG A 42 -18.40 -3.86 7.67
N ALA A 43 -17.42 -3.35 6.93
CA ALA A 43 -16.01 -3.42 7.32
C ALA A 43 -15.74 -2.63 8.61
N ALA A 44 -16.28 -1.42 8.72
CA ALA A 44 -16.18 -0.60 9.92
C ALA A 44 -16.80 -1.30 11.15
N GLU A 45 -17.99 -1.88 11.00
CA GLU A 45 -18.67 -2.67 12.03
C GLU A 45 -17.84 -3.89 12.46
N ALA A 46 -17.09 -4.50 11.53
CA ALA A 46 -16.19 -5.62 11.80
C ALA A 46 -14.80 -5.19 12.30
N GLY A 47 -14.54 -3.89 12.46
CA GLY A 47 -13.24 -3.35 12.89
C GLY A 47 -12.15 -3.40 11.83
N ILE A 48 -12.48 -3.67 10.56
CA ILE A 48 -11.54 -3.72 9.43
C ILE A 48 -11.44 -2.33 8.83
N LYS A 49 -10.21 -1.78 8.76
CA LYS A 49 -9.95 -0.39 8.34
C LYS A 49 -8.99 -0.25 7.17
N GLY A 50 -8.47 -1.35 6.65
CA GLY A 50 -7.48 -1.32 5.57
C GLY A 50 -8.07 -1.78 4.24
N VAL A 51 -7.71 -1.07 3.17
CA VAL A 51 -8.08 -1.38 1.78
C VAL A 51 -6.80 -1.63 0.98
N LYS A 52 -6.66 -2.81 0.35
CA LYS A 52 -5.57 -3.09 -0.61
C LYS A 52 -6.06 -2.89 -2.03
N LEU A 53 -5.32 -2.09 -2.79
CA LEU A 53 -5.55 -1.89 -4.22
C LEU A 53 -4.30 -2.26 -5.02
N HIS A 54 -4.50 -2.90 -6.16
CA HIS A 54 -3.44 -3.25 -7.10
C HIS A 54 -3.78 -2.71 -8.48
N PRO A 55 -3.33 -1.50 -8.82
CA PRO A 55 -3.76 -0.77 -10.01
C PRO A 55 -3.71 -1.57 -11.29
N MET A 56 -2.61 -2.28 -11.54
CA MET A 56 -2.40 -3.03 -12.78
C MET A 56 -3.34 -4.23 -12.91
N TYR A 57 -3.53 -5.03 -11.84
CA TYR A 57 -4.46 -6.16 -11.85
C TYR A 57 -5.93 -5.73 -11.88
N GLN A 58 -6.23 -4.53 -11.43
CA GLN A 58 -7.59 -3.98 -11.37
C GLN A 58 -7.91 -3.01 -12.53
N GLY A 59 -6.92 -2.72 -13.39
CA GLY A 59 -7.09 -1.98 -14.64
C GLY A 59 -7.40 -0.49 -14.45
N PHE A 60 -6.76 0.17 -13.48
CA PHE A 60 -6.89 1.62 -13.27
C PHE A 60 -5.54 2.27 -12.96
N ALA A 61 -5.38 3.55 -13.25
CA ALA A 61 -4.27 4.34 -12.75
C ALA A 61 -4.61 4.90 -11.35
N ILE A 62 -3.62 4.97 -10.45
CA ILE A 62 -3.85 5.46 -9.07
C ILE A 62 -4.56 6.82 -9.07
N ASP A 63 -4.18 7.73 -9.97
CA ASP A 63 -4.76 9.07 -10.11
C ASP A 63 -5.97 9.14 -11.07
N ASP A 64 -6.55 8.00 -11.47
CA ASP A 64 -7.76 7.99 -12.30
C ASP A 64 -8.95 8.58 -11.51
N ARG A 65 -9.58 9.60 -12.08
CA ARG A 65 -10.70 10.30 -11.45
C ARG A 65 -11.89 9.41 -11.12
N LYS A 66 -12.04 8.28 -11.82
CA LYS A 66 -13.10 7.30 -11.48
C LYS A 66 -12.91 6.69 -10.09
N MET A 67 -11.68 6.69 -9.55
CA MET A 67 -11.36 6.19 -8.21
C MET A 67 -11.55 7.25 -7.11
N TYR A 68 -11.67 8.53 -7.43
CA TYR A 68 -11.81 9.60 -6.45
C TYR A 68 -12.98 9.39 -5.47
N PRO A 69 -14.19 8.96 -5.92
CA PRO A 69 -15.27 8.66 -4.97
C PRO A 69 -14.92 7.53 -4.01
N VAL A 70 -14.12 6.54 -4.44
CA VAL A 70 -13.62 5.46 -3.55
C VAL A 70 -12.66 6.03 -2.52
N TYR A 71 -11.72 6.90 -2.92
CA TYR A 71 -10.78 7.55 -2.00
C TYR A 71 -11.49 8.44 -0.98
N GLN A 72 -12.51 9.19 -1.41
CA GLN A 72 -13.37 9.98 -0.51
C GLN A 72 -14.07 9.11 0.53
N LEU A 73 -14.55 7.92 0.14
CA LEU A 73 -15.14 7.00 1.10
C LEU A 73 -14.10 6.40 2.06
N ILE A 74 -12.89 6.04 1.58
CA ILE A 74 -11.80 5.55 2.43
C ILE A 74 -11.47 6.61 3.50
N GLU A 75 -11.31 7.87 3.08
CA GLU A 75 -11.05 9.01 3.96
C GLU A 75 -12.20 9.24 4.94
N HIS A 76 -13.45 9.26 4.46
CA HIS A 76 -14.66 9.46 5.27
C HIS A 76 -14.82 8.42 6.39
N PHE A 77 -14.51 7.15 6.11
CA PHE A 77 -14.55 6.07 7.10
C PHE A 77 -13.31 6.03 8.02
N GLY A 78 -12.32 6.88 7.80
CA GLY A 78 -11.05 6.85 8.50
C GLY A 78 -10.27 5.56 8.24
N PHE A 79 -10.43 4.99 7.05
CA PHE A 79 -9.65 3.85 6.61
C PHE A 79 -8.32 4.29 6.00
N PHE A 80 -7.41 3.34 5.85
CA PHE A 80 -6.17 3.55 5.10
C PHE A 80 -6.16 2.70 3.83
N VAL A 81 -5.40 3.13 2.83
CA VAL A 81 -5.22 2.39 1.58
C VAL A 81 -3.77 1.93 1.43
N VAL A 82 -3.59 0.68 1.02
CA VAL A 82 -2.29 0.12 0.61
C VAL A 82 -2.30 -0.05 -0.90
N PHE A 83 -1.47 0.69 -1.60
CA PHE A 83 -1.26 0.52 -3.04
C PHE A 83 -0.07 -0.40 -3.30
N HIS A 84 -0.20 -1.31 -4.28
CA HIS A 84 0.98 -1.75 -4.99
C HIS A 84 1.52 -0.56 -5.78
N THR A 85 2.81 -0.23 -5.62
CA THR A 85 3.43 0.94 -6.22
C THR A 85 4.72 0.55 -6.96
N GLY A 86 4.92 1.18 -8.11
CA GLY A 86 6.09 0.97 -8.95
C GLY A 86 5.93 -0.15 -9.97
N TYR A 87 7.04 -0.83 -10.27
CA TYR A 87 7.10 -1.91 -11.24
C TYR A 87 6.32 -3.16 -10.80
N ASP A 88 5.84 -3.92 -11.77
CA ASP A 88 5.33 -5.28 -11.56
C ASP A 88 5.79 -6.17 -12.73
N MET A 89 6.33 -7.35 -12.42
CA MET A 89 6.86 -8.28 -13.42
C MET A 89 5.79 -8.80 -14.39
N ALA A 90 4.54 -8.89 -13.96
CA ALA A 90 3.42 -9.31 -14.80
C ALA A 90 2.97 -8.22 -15.80
N PHE A 91 3.40 -6.97 -15.56
CA PHE A 91 2.99 -5.80 -16.36
C PHE A 91 4.18 -4.92 -16.75
N PRO A 92 5.18 -5.45 -17.46
CA PRO A 92 6.38 -4.69 -17.82
C PRO A 92 6.03 -3.43 -18.62
N GLY A 93 6.60 -2.28 -18.21
CA GLY A 93 6.35 -0.98 -18.85
C GLY A 93 5.01 -0.31 -18.50
N ASN A 94 4.22 -0.91 -17.61
CA ASN A 94 2.98 -0.29 -17.12
C ASN A 94 3.30 0.83 -16.13
N THR A 95 2.59 1.96 -16.23
CA THR A 95 2.79 3.17 -15.41
C THR A 95 1.60 3.49 -14.50
N GLN A 96 0.64 2.59 -14.36
CA GLN A 96 -0.59 2.82 -13.58
C GLN A 96 -0.33 3.01 -12.08
N ALA A 97 0.79 2.49 -11.59
CA ALA A 97 1.19 2.54 -10.18
C ALA A 97 2.48 3.35 -9.93
N ASP A 98 2.82 4.28 -10.80
CA ASP A 98 4.01 5.13 -10.64
C ASP A 98 3.91 6.01 -9.40
N VAL A 99 5.06 6.31 -8.78
CA VAL A 99 5.15 7.11 -7.55
C VAL A 99 4.53 8.50 -7.70
N GLU A 100 4.62 9.12 -8.87
CA GLU A 100 4.04 10.44 -9.15
C GLU A 100 2.51 10.43 -9.08
N ARG A 101 1.87 9.29 -9.42
CA ARG A 101 0.43 9.12 -9.30
C ARG A 101 -0.01 9.00 -7.84
N VAL A 102 0.79 8.29 -7.01
CA VAL A 102 0.57 8.26 -5.56
C VAL A 102 0.68 9.68 -4.98
N LYS A 103 1.70 10.44 -5.41
CA LYS A 103 1.85 11.83 -4.99
C LYS A 103 0.64 12.69 -5.36
N THR A 104 0.11 12.53 -6.58
CA THR A 104 -1.09 13.26 -7.02
C THR A 104 -2.27 13.02 -6.08
N ILE A 105 -2.49 11.76 -5.67
CA ILE A 105 -3.56 11.42 -4.73
C ILE A 105 -3.25 11.90 -3.32
N ALA A 106 -2.01 11.81 -2.86
CA ALA A 106 -1.61 12.30 -1.55
C ALA A 106 -1.82 13.82 -1.40
N ASP A 107 -1.55 14.58 -2.47
CA ASP A 107 -1.78 16.03 -2.49
C ASP A 107 -3.29 16.38 -2.56
N GLN A 108 -4.09 15.56 -3.24
CA GLN A 108 -5.53 15.79 -3.42
C GLN A 108 -6.35 15.38 -2.20
N PHE A 109 -5.97 14.32 -1.50
CA PHE A 109 -6.67 13.74 -0.36
C PHE A 109 -5.74 13.75 0.87
N THR A 110 -5.64 14.90 1.51
CA THR A 110 -4.64 15.14 2.57
C THR A 110 -4.89 14.40 3.87
N ASP A 111 -6.13 13.98 4.12
CA ASP A 111 -6.54 13.19 5.29
C ASP A 111 -6.56 11.68 4.99
N LEU A 112 -6.38 11.27 3.73
CA LEU A 112 -6.27 9.88 3.32
C LEU A 112 -4.91 9.31 3.74
N THR A 113 -4.89 8.34 4.63
CA THR A 113 -3.67 7.59 4.96
C THR A 113 -3.35 6.60 3.84
N ILE A 114 -2.19 6.76 3.22
CA ILE A 114 -1.70 5.95 2.10
C ILE A 114 -0.47 5.16 2.53
N VAL A 115 -0.43 3.86 2.24
CA VAL A 115 0.79 3.05 2.30
C VAL A 115 1.22 2.73 0.87
N SER A 116 2.34 3.32 0.46
CA SER A 116 2.99 3.05 -0.83
C SER A 116 4.01 1.94 -0.61
N THR A 117 3.80 0.78 -1.24
CA THR A 117 4.64 -0.41 -1.00
C THR A 117 6.07 -0.26 -1.53
N HIS A 118 6.99 -1.12 -1.09
CA HIS A 118 8.33 -1.31 -1.65
C HIS A 118 9.21 -0.07 -1.58
N VAL A 119 9.30 0.55 -0.40
CA VAL A 119 10.01 1.82 -0.15
C VAL A 119 9.56 2.92 -1.12
N GLY A 120 8.22 3.09 -1.20
CA GLY A 120 7.56 4.10 -2.02
C GLY A 120 7.30 3.70 -3.47
N GLY A 121 7.95 2.63 -3.98
CA GLY A 121 7.68 2.12 -5.32
C GLY A 121 8.76 1.18 -5.84
N TRP A 122 8.39 -0.06 -6.16
CA TRP A 122 9.32 -1.06 -6.67
C TRP A 122 10.05 -0.56 -7.92
N ARG A 123 11.39 -0.59 -7.88
CA ARG A 123 12.29 -0.11 -8.95
C ARG A 123 12.12 1.37 -9.34
N GLN A 124 11.55 2.18 -8.43
CA GLN A 124 11.39 3.63 -8.58
C GLN A 124 11.97 4.40 -7.39
N TRP A 125 12.94 3.81 -6.69
CA TRP A 125 13.52 4.33 -5.46
C TRP A 125 14.24 5.67 -5.64
N ASP A 126 14.79 5.93 -6.83
CA ASP A 126 15.38 7.21 -7.23
C ASP A 126 14.36 8.35 -7.29
N ARG A 127 13.07 8.03 -7.46
CA ARG A 127 11.97 8.99 -7.54
C ARG A 127 11.07 9.00 -6.31
N SER A 128 11.17 7.99 -5.44
CA SER A 128 10.25 7.80 -4.31
C SER A 128 10.32 8.91 -3.25
N GLY A 129 11.39 9.71 -3.23
CA GLY A 129 11.57 10.83 -2.32
C GLY A 129 10.50 11.92 -2.42
N VAL A 130 9.75 12.00 -3.53
CA VAL A 130 8.60 12.90 -3.64
C VAL A 130 7.48 12.51 -2.67
N LEU A 131 7.37 11.22 -2.32
CA LEU A 131 6.40 10.68 -1.38
C LEU A 131 6.79 10.93 0.08
N GLY A 132 8.09 10.92 0.39
CA GLY A 132 8.61 11.22 1.72
C GLY A 132 8.23 12.61 2.23
N LYS A 133 7.90 13.54 1.32
CA LYS A 133 7.42 14.89 1.66
C LYS A 133 5.93 14.94 1.99
N CYS A 134 5.16 13.91 1.66
CA CYS A 134 3.73 13.83 1.91
C CYS A 134 3.47 13.26 3.30
N ARG A 135 2.86 14.05 4.20
CA ARG A 135 2.66 13.65 5.61
C ARG A 135 1.70 12.47 5.80
N ASN A 136 0.82 12.26 4.84
CA ASN A 136 -0.18 11.20 4.82
C ASN A 136 0.30 9.94 4.08
N VAL A 137 1.56 9.89 3.62
CA VAL A 137 2.14 8.72 2.94
C VAL A 137 3.11 8.01 3.87
N TYR A 138 2.83 6.73 4.07
CA TYR A 138 3.69 5.72 4.69
C TYR A 138 4.30 4.84 3.61
N THR A 139 5.38 4.15 3.94
CA THR A 139 5.94 3.10 3.09
C THR A 139 6.26 1.85 3.88
N GLU A 140 6.55 0.75 3.18
CA GLU A 140 7.00 -0.50 3.80
C GLU A 140 8.15 -1.11 2.99
N THR A 141 8.89 -2.02 3.63
CA THR A 141 10.24 -2.43 3.18
C THR A 141 10.27 -3.64 2.25
N SER A 142 9.12 -4.26 1.95
CA SER A 142 9.05 -5.54 1.24
C SER A 142 9.76 -5.52 -0.12
N ILE A 143 10.25 -6.68 -0.52
CA ILE A 143 10.94 -6.95 -1.80
C ILE A 143 12.22 -6.12 -2.00
N THR A 144 12.24 -4.86 -1.60
CA THR A 144 13.30 -3.89 -1.95
C THR A 144 14.71 -4.45 -1.69
N MET A 145 14.95 -5.04 -0.53
CA MET A 145 16.25 -5.63 -0.20
C MET A 145 16.65 -6.84 -1.04
N THR A 146 15.73 -7.44 -1.78
CA THR A 146 16.07 -8.55 -2.69
C THR A 146 16.75 -8.07 -3.98
N GLU A 147 16.64 -6.78 -4.30
CA GLU A 147 17.12 -6.22 -5.56
C GLU A 147 18.22 -5.17 -5.41
N ILE A 148 18.29 -4.47 -4.27
CA ILE A 148 19.33 -3.46 -4.01
C ILE A 148 20.17 -3.81 -2.80
N ASN A 149 21.38 -3.25 -2.74
CA ASN A 149 22.28 -3.47 -1.61
C ASN A 149 21.87 -2.63 -0.39
N ASP A 150 22.48 -2.89 0.76
CA ASP A 150 22.12 -2.25 2.03
C ASP A 150 22.31 -0.73 2.01
N ASP A 151 23.35 -0.20 1.36
CA ASP A 151 23.60 1.24 1.29
C ASP A 151 22.51 1.95 0.46
N GLN A 152 22.16 1.37 -0.70
CA GLN A 152 21.07 1.86 -1.54
C GLN A 152 19.72 1.79 -0.82
N PHE A 153 19.49 0.72 -0.06
CA PHE A 153 18.27 0.56 0.71
C PHE A 153 18.16 1.60 1.83
N ILE A 154 19.27 1.84 2.57
CA ILE A 154 19.32 2.88 3.60
C ILE A 154 19.11 4.27 2.99
N GLU A 155 19.69 4.55 1.82
CA GLU A 155 19.50 5.80 1.10
C GLU A 155 18.02 5.99 0.72
N ALA A 156 17.38 4.97 0.15
CA ALA A 156 15.95 5.01 -0.19
C ALA A 156 15.06 5.23 1.05
N LEU A 157 15.33 4.53 2.16
CA LEU A 157 14.61 4.72 3.42
C LEU A 157 14.80 6.12 4.00
N SER A 158 15.99 6.72 3.84
CA SER A 158 16.29 8.05 4.39
C SER A 158 15.44 9.17 3.80
N GLN A 159 14.75 8.90 2.70
CA GLN A 159 13.82 9.84 2.07
C GLN A 159 12.48 9.95 2.81
N PHE A 160 12.19 9.02 3.73
CA PHE A 160 10.99 9.01 4.54
C PHE A 160 11.31 9.30 6.01
N ASP A 161 10.39 9.95 6.72
CA ASP A 161 10.49 10.06 8.18
C ASP A 161 10.39 8.67 8.83
N GLU A 162 11.16 8.45 9.89
CA GLU A 162 11.29 7.12 10.52
C GLU A 162 9.97 6.55 11.08
N ASP A 163 9.03 7.41 11.47
CA ASP A 163 7.71 7.05 11.98
C ASP A 163 6.70 6.71 10.88
N ARG A 164 7.11 6.83 9.62
CA ARG A 164 6.28 6.52 8.45
C ARG A 164 6.82 5.35 7.61
N VAL A 165 7.76 4.59 8.16
CA VAL A 165 8.29 3.37 7.55
C VAL A 165 7.83 2.16 8.34
N LEU A 166 7.21 1.20 7.66
CA LEU A 166 6.71 -0.04 8.20
C LEU A 166 7.60 -1.20 7.74
N PHE A 167 7.72 -2.24 8.56
CA PHE A 167 8.31 -3.49 8.10
C PHE A 167 7.33 -4.24 7.21
N GLY A 168 7.79 -4.73 6.06
CA GLY A 168 7.04 -5.59 5.15
C GLY A 168 7.94 -6.67 4.54
N SER A 169 7.37 -7.82 4.22
CA SER A 169 8.06 -8.92 3.54
C SER A 169 7.48 -9.25 2.17
N ASP A 170 6.22 -8.92 1.93
CA ASP A 170 5.46 -9.35 0.75
C ASP A 170 5.47 -10.88 0.56
N SER A 171 5.39 -11.61 1.69
CA SER A 171 5.30 -13.08 1.65
C SER A 171 4.06 -13.52 0.83
N PRO A 172 4.17 -14.52 -0.05
CA PRO A 172 5.26 -15.52 -0.16
C PRO A 172 6.39 -15.16 -1.14
N TRP A 173 6.43 -13.94 -1.69
CA TRP A 173 7.45 -13.54 -2.67
C TRP A 173 8.85 -13.39 -2.07
N SER A 174 8.93 -13.08 -0.76
CA SER A 174 10.18 -13.16 -0.01
C SER A 174 10.00 -13.89 1.32
N ASP A 175 11.10 -14.42 1.88
CA ASP A 175 11.09 -15.09 3.19
C ASP A 175 11.05 -14.04 4.31
N GLN A 176 10.02 -14.14 5.17
CA GLN A 176 9.81 -13.17 6.27
C GLN A 176 10.96 -13.15 7.27
N LYS A 177 11.51 -14.34 7.58
CA LYS A 177 12.60 -14.45 8.55
C LYS A 177 13.87 -13.83 8.00
N GLU A 178 14.21 -14.14 6.74
CA GLU A 178 15.39 -13.57 6.08
C GLU A 178 15.30 -12.04 6.01
N MET A 179 14.13 -11.49 5.61
CA MET A 179 13.91 -10.05 5.54
C MET A 179 14.04 -9.39 6.92
N LEU A 180 13.50 -10.02 7.96
CA LEU A 180 13.62 -9.52 9.33
C LEU A 180 15.09 -9.53 9.82
N GLU A 181 15.79 -10.66 9.66
CA GLU A 181 17.18 -10.80 10.08
C GLU A 181 18.06 -9.79 9.34
N ARG A 182 17.87 -9.60 8.05
CA ARG A 182 18.59 -8.62 7.26
C ARG A 182 18.31 -7.18 7.73
N THR A 183 17.04 -6.85 7.99
CA THR A 183 16.67 -5.52 8.53
C THR A 183 17.34 -5.24 9.86
N LEU A 184 17.39 -6.23 10.76
CA LEU A 184 18.04 -6.09 12.06
C LEU A 184 19.57 -5.92 11.98
N CYS A 185 20.20 -6.43 10.91
CA CYS A 185 21.63 -6.30 10.65
C CYS A 185 22.02 -4.97 9.97
N LEU A 186 21.06 -4.16 9.51
CA LEU A 186 21.35 -2.88 8.85
C LEU A 186 22.11 -1.93 9.78
N ARG A 187 23.00 -1.14 9.19
CA ARG A 187 23.77 -0.09 9.91
C ARG A 187 22.95 1.20 10.05
N ILE A 188 21.79 1.08 10.66
CA ILE A 188 20.89 2.20 10.99
C ILE A 188 20.67 2.25 12.50
N PRO A 189 20.28 3.41 13.07
CA PRO A 189 19.95 3.50 14.49
C PRO A 189 18.89 2.48 14.90
N ASP A 190 19.04 1.88 16.10
CA ASP A 190 18.13 0.82 16.57
C ASP A 190 16.66 1.22 16.61
N ARG A 191 16.36 2.51 16.81
CA ARG A 191 14.99 3.05 16.73
C ARG A 191 14.36 2.96 15.33
N ARG A 192 15.16 2.70 14.28
CA ARG A 192 14.71 2.51 12.90
C ARG A 192 14.58 1.05 12.49
N LYS A 193 15.01 0.12 13.33
CA LYS A 193 14.91 -1.31 13.12
C LYS A 193 13.59 -1.85 13.71
#